data_1aec91c6912c159d64a9e1e6d5b6d442
#
_entry.id   1aec91c6912c159d64a9e1e6d5b6d442
#
_cell.length_a   1.000
_cell.length_b   1.000
_cell.length_c   1.000
_cell.angle_alpha   90.00
_cell.angle_beta   90.00
_cell.angle_gamma   90.00
#
_symmetry.space_group_name_H-M   'P 1'
#
loop_
_entity.id
_entity.type
_entity.pdbx_description
1 polymer ?
#
loop_
_entity_poly.entity_id
_entity_poly.type
_entity_poly.pdbx_seq_one_letter_code
_entity_poly.pdbx_strand_id
1 'polypeptide(L)'
;MATVSEDIINWSKKFVEKISDVNDMPVCPYARGCRIKNSFKVEEVSSKEDLLNLTVQWCNKIKRTKYQIIVIGCTDLSITAEQLDSSVEAFNYAYMPKDVYLMASHHDQSGEVDFLYDDDFETDNEFSMILIQRLGELEKASQNLKKKGY
;
A
#
# COMPACT_ATOMS: atom_id res chain seq x y z
N MET A 1 6.33 19.66 -10.66
CA MET A 1 5.19 18.97 -10.02
C MET A 1 5.43 17.48 -9.99
N ALA A 2 5.24 16.86 -8.82
CA ALA A 2 5.37 15.42 -8.69
C ALA A 2 4.18 14.69 -9.35
N THR A 3 4.43 13.51 -9.89
CA THR A 3 3.37 12.60 -10.34
C THR A 3 2.76 11.87 -9.15
N VAL A 4 1.63 11.22 -9.33
CA VAL A 4 1.02 10.36 -8.28
C VAL A 4 2.00 9.26 -7.87
N SER A 5 2.69 8.66 -8.82
CA SER A 5 3.71 7.64 -8.52
C SER A 5 4.84 8.18 -7.66
N GLU A 6 5.32 9.38 -7.94
CA GLU A 6 6.35 10.03 -7.14
C GLU A 6 5.85 10.35 -5.73
N ASP A 7 4.61 10.82 -5.59
CA ASP A 7 3.98 11.06 -4.29
C ASP A 7 3.90 9.78 -3.47
N ILE A 8 3.51 8.66 -4.09
CA ILE A 8 3.43 7.36 -3.41
C ILE A 8 4.80 6.89 -2.94
N ILE A 9 5.82 7.02 -3.79
CA ILE A 9 7.20 6.64 -3.42
C ILE A 9 7.69 7.51 -2.26
N ASN A 10 7.44 8.80 -2.29
CA ASN A 10 7.82 9.71 -1.21
C ASN A 10 7.06 9.40 0.08
N TRP A 11 5.78 9.08 -0.02
CA TRP A 11 4.97 8.63 1.11
C TRP A 11 5.57 7.37 1.74
N SER A 12 5.92 6.38 0.92
CA SER A 12 6.55 5.15 1.40
C SER A 12 7.84 5.45 2.16
N LYS A 13 8.72 6.28 1.60
CA LYS A 13 9.99 6.65 2.24
C LYS A 13 9.79 7.40 3.55
N LYS A 14 8.82 8.30 3.61
CA LYS A 14 8.60 9.15 4.79
C LYS A 14 7.86 8.48 5.92
N PHE A 15 6.87 7.66 5.60
CA PHE A 15 5.96 7.11 6.62
C PHE A 15 6.14 5.62 6.83
N VAL A 16 6.15 4.87 5.76
CA VAL A 16 6.13 3.40 5.82
C VAL A 16 7.51 2.87 6.19
N GLU A 17 8.56 3.53 5.70
CA GLU A 17 9.95 3.14 5.93
C GLU A 17 10.63 3.91 7.05
N LYS A 18 10.00 4.99 7.56
CA LYS A 18 10.54 5.81 8.63
C LYS A 18 10.66 5.02 9.92
N ILE A 19 11.81 5.14 10.59
CA ILE A 19 12.01 4.51 11.90
C ILE A 19 11.18 5.24 12.95
N SER A 20 10.38 4.48 13.69
CA SER A 20 9.54 5.02 14.76
C SER A 20 10.40 5.47 15.95
N ASP A 21 10.12 6.64 16.52
CA ASP A 21 10.78 7.14 17.73
C ASP A 21 10.42 6.30 18.96
N VAL A 22 9.37 5.49 18.89
CA VAL A 22 8.89 4.68 20.00
C VAL A 22 9.63 3.35 20.13
N ASN A 23 9.97 2.71 19.02
CA ASN A 23 10.54 1.34 19.03
C ASN A 23 11.72 1.13 18.08
N ASP A 24 12.28 2.19 17.52
CA ASP A 24 13.40 2.16 16.57
C ASP A 24 13.15 1.26 15.35
N MET A 25 11.89 1.09 14.97
CA MET A 25 11.50 0.27 13.82
C MET A 25 10.77 1.08 12.76
N PRO A 26 10.97 0.81 11.46
CA PRO A 26 10.11 1.39 10.44
C PRO A 26 8.68 0.85 10.58
N VAL A 27 7.70 1.65 10.17
CA VAL A 27 6.27 1.26 10.19
C VAL A 27 6.06 -0.04 9.42
N CYS A 28 6.74 -0.18 8.26
CA CYS A 28 6.74 -1.42 7.49
C CYS A 28 8.17 -1.70 6.98
N PRO A 29 8.98 -2.46 7.73
CA PRO A 29 10.35 -2.80 7.28
C PRO A 29 10.38 -3.54 5.95
N TYR A 30 9.33 -4.30 5.67
CA TYR A 30 9.16 -5.05 4.44
C TYR A 30 9.13 -4.16 3.20
N ALA A 31 8.44 -3.02 3.29
CA ALA A 31 8.28 -2.10 2.17
C ALA A 31 9.62 -1.54 1.67
N ARG A 32 10.52 -1.18 2.60
CA ARG A 32 11.86 -0.68 2.24
C ARG A 32 12.66 -1.73 1.50
N GLY A 33 12.67 -2.96 1.99
CA GLY A 33 13.34 -4.08 1.35
C GLY A 33 12.83 -4.33 -0.06
N CYS A 34 11.52 -4.30 -0.24
CA CYS A 34 10.89 -4.48 -1.55
C CYS A 34 11.26 -3.35 -2.52
N ARG A 35 11.29 -2.11 -2.07
CA ARG A 35 11.68 -0.97 -2.91
C ARG A 35 13.14 -1.08 -3.34
N ILE A 36 14.05 -1.38 -2.41
CA ILE A 36 15.48 -1.53 -2.69
C ILE A 36 15.74 -2.69 -3.65
N LYS A 37 15.03 -3.81 -3.49
CA LYS A 37 15.16 -4.99 -4.36
C LYS A 37 14.41 -4.89 -5.67
N ASN A 38 13.79 -3.73 -5.95
CA ASN A 38 12.99 -3.51 -7.16
C ASN A 38 11.81 -4.50 -7.27
N SER A 39 11.23 -4.88 -6.15
CA SER A 39 10.03 -5.71 -6.06
C SER A 39 8.78 -4.91 -5.60
N PHE A 40 8.88 -3.60 -5.61
CA PHE A 40 7.83 -2.64 -5.29
C PHE A 40 7.38 -1.97 -6.59
N LYS A 41 6.12 -2.09 -6.93
CA LYS A 41 5.55 -1.53 -8.16
C LYS A 41 4.50 -0.48 -7.83
N VAL A 42 4.55 0.66 -8.52
CA VAL A 42 3.55 1.72 -8.38
C VAL A 42 2.83 1.88 -9.73
N GLU A 43 1.51 1.94 -9.68
CA GLU A 43 0.67 2.19 -10.85
C GLU A 43 -0.32 3.31 -10.56
N GLU A 44 -0.79 3.99 -11.60
CA GLU A 44 -1.73 5.10 -11.52
C GLU A 44 -2.94 4.82 -12.38
N VAL A 45 -4.13 5.16 -11.87
CA VAL A 45 -5.38 5.12 -12.63
C VAL A 45 -6.18 6.40 -12.35
N SER A 46 -7.09 6.73 -13.26
CA SER A 46 -7.90 7.95 -13.16
C SER A 46 -9.40 7.68 -12.99
N SER A 47 -9.82 6.43 -12.91
CA SER A 47 -11.22 6.08 -12.64
C SER A 47 -11.31 4.96 -11.62
N LYS A 48 -12.40 4.95 -10.85
CA LYS A 48 -12.64 3.89 -9.85
C LYS A 48 -12.84 2.52 -10.51
N GLU A 49 -13.42 2.48 -11.71
CA GLU A 49 -13.55 1.23 -12.46
C GLU A 49 -12.18 0.65 -12.81
N ASP A 50 -11.27 1.50 -13.30
CA ASP A 50 -9.90 1.06 -13.62
C ASP A 50 -9.15 0.63 -12.37
N LEU A 51 -9.37 1.32 -11.24
CA LEU A 51 -8.78 0.92 -9.97
C LEU A 51 -9.16 -0.51 -9.59
N LEU A 52 -10.45 -0.82 -9.65
CA LEU A 52 -10.95 -2.15 -9.29
C LEU A 52 -10.51 -3.21 -10.29
N ASN A 53 -10.56 -2.90 -11.58
CA ASN A 53 -10.12 -3.83 -12.63
C ASN A 53 -8.63 -4.13 -12.52
N LEU A 54 -7.79 -3.13 -12.33
CA LEU A 54 -6.36 -3.32 -12.19
C LEU A 54 -6.01 -4.07 -10.90
N THR A 55 -6.76 -3.83 -9.82
CA THR A 55 -6.60 -4.56 -8.57
C THR A 55 -6.83 -6.06 -8.79
N VAL A 56 -7.92 -6.42 -9.47
CA VAL A 56 -8.20 -7.84 -9.79
C VAL A 56 -7.09 -8.44 -10.63
N GLN A 57 -6.63 -7.73 -11.65
CA GLN A 57 -5.54 -8.20 -12.51
C GLN A 57 -4.28 -8.50 -11.68
N TRP A 58 -3.88 -7.59 -10.81
CA TRP A 58 -2.69 -7.78 -9.98
C TRP A 58 -2.87 -8.88 -8.93
N CYS A 59 -4.05 -9.00 -8.31
CA CYS A 59 -4.34 -10.08 -7.38
C CYS A 59 -4.16 -11.45 -8.04
N ASN A 60 -4.55 -11.56 -9.32
CA ASN A 60 -4.46 -12.82 -10.06
C ASN A 60 -3.05 -13.15 -10.55
N LYS A 61 -2.18 -12.14 -10.72
CA LYS A 61 -0.86 -12.38 -11.34
C LYS A 61 0.34 -12.08 -10.43
N ILE A 62 0.16 -11.41 -9.29
CA ILE A 62 1.30 -10.96 -8.46
C ILE A 62 2.26 -12.10 -8.09
N LYS A 63 1.72 -13.27 -7.77
CA LYS A 63 2.54 -14.44 -7.37
C LYS A 63 3.39 -15.00 -8.49
N ARG A 64 3.08 -14.65 -9.75
CA ARG A 64 3.83 -15.06 -10.93
C ARG A 64 4.83 -14.00 -11.40
N THR A 65 4.93 -12.90 -10.65
CA THR A 65 5.84 -11.79 -10.96
C THR A 65 6.93 -11.69 -9.91
N LYS A 66 7.91 -10.83 -10.17
CA LYS A 66 8.95 -10.51 -9.18
C LYS A 66 8.44 -9.57 -8.07
N TYR A 67 7.27 -8.98 -8.24
CA TYR A 67 6.76 -7.96 -7.32
C TYR A 67 6.17 -8.60 -6.07
N GLN A 68 6.45 -8.00 -4.93
CA GLN A 68 5.94 -8.40 -3.62
C GLN A 68 4.93 -7.41 -3.09
N ILE A 69 5.06 -6.13 -3.49
CA ILE A 69 4.12 -5.07 -3.15
C ILE A 69 3.74 -4.32 -4.43
N ILE A 70 2.44 -4.15 -4.62
CA ILE A 70 1.89 -3.29 -5.68
C ILE A 70 1.07 -2.20 -5.01
N VAL A 71 1.31 -0.95 -5.39
CA VAL A 71 0.49 0.19 -4.93
C VAL A 71 -0.17 0.81 -6.16
N ILE A 72 -1.49 0.92 -6.12
CA ILE A 72 -2.26 1.57 -7.18
C ILE A 72 -2.84 2.87 -6.63
N GLY A 73 -2.41 3.99 -7.18
CA GLY A 73 -2.95 5.30 -6.86
C GLY A 73 -4.09 5.65 -7.82
N CYS A 74 -5.19 6.15 -7.28
CA CYS A 74 -6.38 6.52 -8.05
C CYS A 74 -6.73 7.97 -7.80
N THR A 75 -6.78 8.77 -8.87
CA THR A 75 -7.14 10.19 -8.80
C THR A 75 -8.63 10.46 -8.91
N ASP A 76 -9.47 9.41 -9.03
CA ASP A 76 -10.91 9.55 -9.05
C ASP A 76 -11.43 9.80 -7.63
N LEU A 77 -11.70 11.06 -7.31
CA LEU A 77 -12.16 11.48 -5.97
C LEU A 77 -13.64 11.19 -5.74
N SER A 78 -14.34 10.61 -6.72
CA SER A 78 -15.75 10.22 -6.56
C SER A 78 -15.91 8.92 -5.76
N ILE A 79 -14.83 8.14 -5.59
CA ILE A 79 -14.89 6.94 -4.76
C ILE A 79 -15.01 7.33 -3.28
N THR A 80 -16.00 6.77 -2.60
CA THR A 80 -16.18 7.03 -1.16
C THR A 80 -15.32 6.10 -0.32
N ALA A 81 -15.05 6.48 0.94
CA ALA A 81 -14.32 5.63 1.87
C ALA A 81 -15.03 4.28 2.06
N GLU A 82 -16.36 4.30 2.14
CA GLU A 82 -17.18 3.08 2.26
C GLU A 82 -17.02 2.17 1.04
N GLN A 83 -17.06 2.73 -0.17
CA GLN A 83 -16.89 1.96 -1.40
C GLN A 83 -15.51 1.33 -1.44
N LEU A 84 -14.49 2.08 -1.09
CA LEU A 84 -13.11 1.59 -1.08
C LEU A 84 -12.92 0.47 -0.06
N ASP A 85 -13.37 0.69 1.17
CA ASP A 85 -13.24 -0.29 2.26
C ASP A 85 -14.03 -1.57 1.96
N SER A 86 -15.26 -1.44 1.43
CA SER A 86 -16.07 -2.60 1.05
C SER A 86 -15.43 -3.40 -0.07
N SER A 87 -14.82 -2.72 -1.05
CA SER A 87 -14.11 -3.37 -2.16
C SER A 87 -12.91 -4.15 -1.65
N VAL A 88 -12.09 -3.53 -0.78
CA VAL A 88 -10.90 -4.17 -0.21
C VAL A 88 -11.29 -5.36 0.68
N GLU A 89 -12.35 -5.24 1.46
CA GLU A 89 -12.87 -6.34 2.28
C GLU A 89 -13.29 -7.53 1.40
N ALA A 90 -14.01 -7.26 0.31
CA ALA A 90 -14.41 -8.30 -0.65
C ALA A 90 -13.20 -8.96 -1.32
N PHE A 91 -12.21 -8.17 -1.74
CA PHE A 91 -10.98 -8.70 -2.31
C PHE A 91 -10.20 -9.55 -1.30
N ASN A 92 -10.09 -9.12 -0.06
CA ASN A 92 -9.42 -9.90 0.99
C ASN A 92 -10.13 -11.23 1.23
N TYR A 93 -11.46 -11.22 1.25
CA TYR A 93 -12.24 -12.45 1.38
C TYR A 93 -11.90 -13.45 0.26
N ALA A 94 -11.77 -12.95 -0.97
CA ALA A 94 -11.49 -13.80 -2.14
C ALA A 94 -10.02 -14.22 -2.25
N TYR A 95 -9.08 -13.35 -1.88
CA TYR A 95 -7.66 -13.53 -2.20
C TYR A 95 -6.75 -13.88 -1.01
N MET A 96 -7.14 -13.61 0.24
CA MET A 96 -6.32 -14.04 1.38
C MET A 96 -6.06 -15.56 1.40
N PRO A 97 -7.06 -16.42 1.05
CA PRO A 97 -6.78 -17.85 0.93
C PRO A 97 -5.76 -18.19 -0.16
N LYS A 98 -5.50 -17.24 -1.08
CA LYS A 98 -4.52 -17.37 -2.17
C LYS A 98 -3.21 -16.63 -1.87
N ASP A 99 -2.96 -16.29 -0.61
CA ASP A 99 -1.73 -15.63 -0.16
C ASP A 99 -1.59 -14.18 -0.62
N VAL A 100 -2.71 -13.48 -0.85
CA VAL A 100 -2.72 -12.07 -1.23
C VAL A 100 -3.53 -11.26 -0.23
N TYR A 101 -2.97 -10.17 0.27
CA TYR A 101 -3.58 -9.30 1.26
C TYR A 101 -3.59 -7.87 0.78
N LEU A 102 -4.73 -7.19 0.91
CA LEU A 102 -4.92 -5.82 0.45
C LEU A 102 -5.17 -4.87 1.62
N MET A 103 -4.65 -3.66 1.47
CA MET A 103 -4.93 -2.52 2.34
C MET A 103 -5.35 -1.34 1.46
N ALA A 104 -6.05 -0.39 2.03
CA ALA A 104 -6.47 0.81 1.31
C ALA A 104 -6.29 2.06 2.14
N SER A 105 -6.11 3.17 1.46
CA SER A 105 -6.06 4.50 2.05
C SER A 105 -6.89 5.44 1.19
N HIS A 106 -7.95 6.03 1.76
CA HIS A 106 -8.85 6.94 1.08
C HIS A 106 -8.30 8.38 1.15
N HIS A 107 -8.52 9.16 0.10
CA HIS A 107 -8.03 10.55 0.03
C HIS A 107 -8.58 11.47 1.12
N ASP A 108 -9.74 11.16 1.71
CA ASP A 108 -10.36 11.94 2.78
C ASP A 108 -10.08 11.40 4.19
N GLN A 109 -9.34 10.31 4.32
CA GLN A 109 -9.04 9.72 5.62
C GLN A 109 -7.88 10.43 6.32
N SER A 110 -7.95 11.75 6.39
CA SER A 110 -7.04 12.53 7.21
C SER A 110 -7.51 12.49 8.66
N GLY A 111 -6.81 11.84 9.55
CA GLY A 111 -6.99 12.01 10.98
C GLY A 111 -7.37 10.79 11.80
N GLU A 112 -7.85 9.68 11.24
CA GLU A 112 -8.16 8.47 12.01
C GLU A 112 -7.00 7.48 12.08
N VAL A 113 -6.07 7.56 11.13
CA VAL A 113 -4.87 6.73 11.11
C VAL A 113 -3.68 7.65 10.93
N ASP A 114 -3.30 8.32 12.00
CA ASP A 114 -2.30 9.40 12.02
C ASP A 114 -0.93 9.01 11.46
N PHE A 115 -0.62 7.73 11.39
CA PHE A 115 0.67 7.28 10.86
C PHE A 115 0.69 7.17 9.33
N LEU A 116 -0.48 7.21 8.66
CA LEU A 116 -0.55 7.20 7.20
C LEU A 116 -0.53 8.60 6.60
N TYR A 117 -1.02 9.58 7.36
CA TYR A 117 -1.03 10.99 6.96
C TYR A 117 -0.55 11.85 8.11
N ASP A 118 0.66 12.36 7.99
CA ASP A 118 1.18 13.40 8.88
C ASP A 118 0.80 14.75 8.29
N ASP A 119 0.38 15.71 9.11
CA ASP A 119 0.06 17.06 8.69
C ASP A 119 1.25 17.75 8.01
N ASP A 120 2.48 17.28 8.26
CA ASP A 120 3.70 17.78 7.64
C ASP A 120 3.98 17.15 6.26
N PHE A 121 3.15 16.21 5.81
CA PHE A 121 3.33 15.58 4.50
C PHE A 121 2.35 16.15 3.49
N GLU A 122 2.89 16.90 2.55
CA GLU A 122 2.12 17.42 1.44
C GLU A 122 2.44 16.66 0.17
N THR A 123 1.38 16.23 -0.53
CA THR A 123 1.49 15.67 -1.87
C THR A 123 1.02 16.71 -2.89
N ASP A 124 1.56 16.66 -4.10
CA ASP A 124 1.08 17.49 -5.20
C ASP A 124 -0.26 17.02 -5.75
N ASN A 125 -0.69 15.82 -5.40
CA ASN A 125 -1.89 15.20 -5.93
C ASN A 125 -2.78 14.67 -4.81
N GLU A 126 -4.09 14.74 -5.01
CA GLU A 126 -5.06 14.04 -4.17
C GLU A 126 -5.37 12.69 -4.81
N PHE A 127 -5.27 11.62 -4.06
CA PHE A 127 -5.52 10.27 -4.56
C PHE A 127 -5.85 9.31 -3.43
N SER A 128 -6.57 8.26 -3.79
CA SER A 128 -6.74 7.08 -2.93
C SER A 128 -5.80 5.99 -3.39
N MET A 129 -5.45 5.05 -2.52
CA MET A 129 -4.53 3.96 -2.83
C MET A 129 -5.12 2.61 -2.46
N ILE A 130 -4.79 1.59 -3.25
CA ILE A 130 -4.90 0.20 -2.83
C ILE A 130 -3.49 -0.40 -2.84
N LEU A 131 -3.13 -1.05 -1.74
CA LEU A 131 -1.87 -1.77 -1.61
C LEU A 131 -2.17 -3.27 -1.70
N ILE A 132 -1.43 -3.97 -2.55
CA ILE A 132 -1.56 -5.41 -2.74
C ILE A 132 -0.24 -6.04 -2.31
N GLN A 133 -0.29 -7.00 -1.40
CA GLN A 133 0.89 -7.62 -0.80
C GLN A 133 0.77 -9.13 -0.81
N ARG A 134 1.91 -9.81 -0.85
CA ARG A 134 1.97 -11.26 -0.67
C ARG A 134 2.03 -11.56 0.83
N LEU A 135 1.00 -12.21 1.35
CA LEU A 135 0.83 -12.43 2.78
C LEU A 135 1.97 -13.24 3.41
N GLY A 136 2.41 -14.32 2.75
CA GLY A 136 3.50 -15.15 3.24
C GLY A 136 4.82 -14.40 3.35
N GLU A 137 5.13 -13.52 2.42
CA GLU A 137 6.34 -12.69 2.46
C GLU A 137 6.27 -11.66 3.59
N LEU A 138 5.11 -11.09 3.83
CA LEU A 138 4.90 -10.15 4.94
C LEU A 138 5.08 -10.86 6.29
N GLU A 139 4.55 -12.07 6.44
CA GLU A 139 4.72 -12.86 7.66
C GLU A 139 6.16 -13.24 7.92
N LYS A 140 6.91 -13.63 6.86
CA LYS A 140 8.34 -13.93 6.99
C LYS A 140 9.13 -12.72 7.48
N ALA A 141 8.85 -11.55 6.95
CA ALA A 141 9.49 -10.31 7.38
C ALA A 141 9.21 -10.02 8.87
N SER A 142 7.96 -10.19 9.31
CA SER A 142 7.58 -10.03 10.72
C SER A 142 8.30 -11.02 11.64
N GLN A 143 8.40 -12.29 11.23
CA GLN A 143 9.10 -13.32 12.01
C GLN A 143 10.59 -13.04 12.11
N ASN A 144 11.21 -12.60 11.02
CA ASN A 144 12.64 -12.24 11.04
C ASN A 144 12.92 -11.09 11.98
N LEU A 145 12.02 -10.11 12.07
CA LEU A 145 12.15 -9.00 13.01
C LEU A 145 12.03 -9.48 14.45
N LYS A 146 11.09 -10.37 14.76
CA LYS A 146 10.94 -10.96 16.09
C LYS A 146 12.21 -11.69 16.53
N LYS A 147 12.85 -12.42 15.63
CA LYS A 147 14.13 -13.11 15.90
C LYS A 147 15.27 -12.14 16.22
N LYS A 148 15.19 -10.90 15.74
CA LYS A 148 16.17 -9.85 16.01
C LYS A 148 15.86 -9.04 17.29
N GLY A 149 14.83 -9.42 18.03
CA GLY A 149 14.46 -8.78 19.30
C GLY A 149 13.49 -7.60 19.18
N TYR A 150 12.83 -7.47 18.07
CA TYR A 150 11.84 -6.42 17.87
C TYR A 150 10.44 -6.85 18.28
#